data_784e9d5082369ab9659c541640988f0f
#
_entry.id   784e9d5082369ab9659c541640988f0f
#
_cell.length_a   1.000
_cell.length_b   1.000
_cell.length_c   1.000
_cell.angle_alpha   90.00
_cell.angle_beta   90.00
_cell.angle_gamma   90.00
#
_symmetry.space_group_name_H-M   'P 1'
#
loop_
_entity.id
_entity.type
_entity.pdbx_description
1 polymer ?
#
loop_
_entity_poly.entity_id
_entity_poly.type
_entity_poly.pdbx_seq_one_letter_code
_entity_poly.pdbx_strand_id
1 'polypeptide(L)'
;PFVVTDENGKVQPFFMTGWELSGDLNTITATFATDQGLTWHDGEPVTMDDVVFTFQYLIDRKSSYCSGLTGVEAVNETTATLTLTDGKAFTMLNSMANFVTLRPEHVWSKVEGEYAEYTGEDAAIGCGPYKLTGVDEEAQSMTLEAVSDTYMGQELTVRKLTVRTYDSHDALVMALRSGEVDAMYDYSNSLNATMVDSITGVEGLDPGMSDNPGNYQLVFGFNEQPTDDLTFRKAVRAALDYELLRVTIGGEDGQIPHAGIVAPPNKGFDGSLPELAQDVDEANALLDEGGYVDADGDGWRDMPDGSELNVLITPQYNKTRQALYLRIAEVLKTNLEAVGVQTTMDEESVRNSDHATEV
;
A
#
# COMPACT_ATOMS: atom_id res chain seq x y z
N PRO A 1 -6.21 14.91 -5.34
CA PRO A 1 -5.64 14.98 -3.98
C PRO A 1 -5.51 16.43 -3.50
N PHE A 2 -5.39 16.64 -2.20
CA PHE A 2 -5.14 17.95 -1.61
C PHE A 2 -3.67 18.36 -1.71
N VAL A 3 -2.80 17.41 -1.50
CA VAL A 3 -1.34 17.53 -1.63
C VAL A 3 -0.83 16.35 -2.43
N VAL A 4 0.41 16.40 -2.86
CA VAL A 4 1.08 15.29 -3.58
C VAL A 4 2.37 14.93 -2.84
N THR A 5 2.97 13.79 -3.17
CA THR A 5 4.31 13.43 -2.70
C THR A 5 5.30 13.53 -3.85
N ASP A 6 6.49 14.05 -3.59
CA ASP A 6 7.58 14.03 -4.56
C ASP A 6 8.29 12.65 -4.60
N GLU A 7 9.27 12.50 -5.46
CA GLU A 7 10.07 11.28 -5.63
C GLU A 7 10.78 10.79 -4.36
N ASN A 8 10.95 11.67 -3.37
CA ASN A 8 11.54 11.35 -2.07
C ASN A 8 10.48 11.09 -0.98
N GLY A 9 9.20 10.96 -1.36
CA GLY A 9 8.08 10.77 -0.44
C GLY A 9 7.73 12.02 0.38
N LYS A 10 8.27 13.19 0.06
CA LYS A 10 7.98 14.44 0.77
C LYS A 10 6.69 15.05 0.26
N VAL A 11 5.80 15.41 1.19
CA VAL A 11 4.54 16.09 0.86
C VAL A 11 4.80 17.46 0.27
N GLN A 12 4.18 17.73 -0.88
CA GLN A 12 4.26 18.97 -1.64
C GLN A 12 2.87 19.58 -1.80
N PRO A 13 2.78 20.92 -1.87
CA PRO A 13 1.53 21.61 -2.16
C PRO A 13 0.92 21.17 -3.50
N PHE A 14 -0.42 21.14 -3.55
CA PHE A 14 -1.18 20.95 -4.78
C PHE A 14 -2.48 21.79 -4.71
N PHE A 15 -3.67 21.17 -4.56
CA PHE A 15 -4.90 21.94 -4.31
C PHE A 15 -4.86 22.66 -2.94
N MET A 16 -4.26 22.04 -1.93
CA MET A 16 -3.82 22.71 -0.71
C MET A 16 -2.47 23.36 -0.97
N THR A 17 -2.46 24.69 -1.11
CA THR A 17 -1.30 25.48 -1.54
C THR A 17 -0.32 25.80 -0.44
N GLY A 18 -0.73 25.66 0.83
CA GLY A 18 0.11 25.86 2.00
C GLY A 18 -0.58 25.41 3.27
N TRP A 19 0.21 25.19 4.33
CA TRP A 19 -0.31 24.83 5.65
C TRP A 19 0.65 25.19 6.77
N GLU A 20 0.09 25.37 7.97
CA GLU A 20 0.80 25.51 9.23
C GLU A 20 0.29 24.47 10.23
N LEU A 21 1.19 23.88 11.00
CA LEU A 21 0.88 22.90 12.04
C LEU A 21 1.02 23.56 13.42
N SER A 22 0.08 23.30 14.32
CA SER A 22 0.23 23.69 15.73
C SER A 22 1.37 22.92 16.40
N GLY A 23 1.95 23.49 17.47
CA GLY A 23 3.07 22.88 18.18
C GLY A 23 2.73 21.53 18.83
N ASP A 24 1.48 21.26 19.13
CA ASP A 24 0.97 20.01 19.66
C ASP A 24 0.49 19.03 18.55
N LEU A 25 0.61 19.44 17.29
CA LEU A 25 0.20 18.68 16.10
C LEU A 25 -1.31 18.29 16.08
N ASN A 26 -2.14 19.05 16.78
CA ASN A 26 -3.59 18.81 16.81
C ASN A 26 -4.37 19.76 15.89
N THR A 27 -3.69 20.65 15.19
CA THR A 27 -4.35 21.59 14.27
C THR A 27 -3.53 21.75 13.01
N ILE A 28 -4.23 21.75 11.86
CA ILE A 28 -3.69 22.14 10.56
C ILE A 28 -4.48 23.35 10.10
N THR A 29 -3.82 24.50 9.95
CA THR A 29 -4.41 25.65 9.25
C THR A 29 -3.89 25.64 7.83
N ALA A 30 -4.80 25.48 6.86
CA ALA A 30 -4.46 25.23 5.47
C ALA A 30 -5.10 26.24 4.51
N THR A 31 -4.37 26.58 3.45
CA THR A 31 -4.83 27.43 2.36
C THR A 31 -5.08 26.57 1.13
N PHE A 32 -6.19 26.79 0.44
CA PHE A 32 -6.66 26.00 -0.70
C PHE A 32 -6.83 26.88 -1.96
N ALA A 33 -6.70 26.29 -3.14
CA ALA A 33 -6.80 26.95 -4.45
C ALA A 33 -8.24 27.24 -4.88
N THR A 34 -9.13 27.59 -3.96
CA THR A 34 -10.56 27.86 -4.21
C THR A 34 -10.82 29.19 -4.93
N ASP A 35 -9.83 30.08 -4.97
CA ASP A 35 -9.87 31.38 -5.66
C ASP A 35 -9.25 31.36 -7.07
N GLN A 36 -8.80 30.20 -7.55
CA GLN A 36 -8.10 30.07 -8.85
C GLN A 36 -9.05 29.80 -10.03
N GLY A 37 -10.37 29.90 -9.83
CA GLY A 37 -11.34 29.68 -10.90
C GLY A 37 -11.47 28.23 -11.34
N LEU A 38 -11.14 27.28 -10.47
CA LEU A 38 -11.37 25.85 -10.73
C LEU A 38 -12.84 25.53 -10.76
N THR A 39 -13.24 24.66 -11.68
CA THR A 39 -14.60 24.16 -11.79
C THR A 39 -14.66 22.65 -11.70
N TRP A 40 -15.75 22.13 -11.22
CA TRP A 40 -16.12 20.73 -11.38
C TRP A 40 -16.36 20.40 -12.85
N HIS A 41 -16.33 19.13 -13.23
CA HIS A 41 -16.50 18.69 -14.62
C HIS A 41 -17.90 18.96 -15.21
N ASP A 42 -18.87 19.30 -14.38
CA ASP A 42 -20.21 19.75 -14.76
C ASP A 42 -20.34 21.27 -14.89
N GLY A 43 -19.30 22.02 -14.52
CA GLY A 43 -19.19 23.46 -14.67
C GLY A 43 -19.46 24.25 -13.39
N GLU A 44 -19.89 23.62 -12.30
CA GLU A 44 -20.05 24.29 -11.01
C GLU A 44 -18.68 24.71 -10.45
N PRO A 45 -18.57 25.86 -9.75
CA PRO A 45 -17.30 26.31 -9.19
C PRO A 45 -16.86 25.42 -8.03
N VAL A 46 -15.54 25.21 -7.90
CA VAL A 46 -14.94 24.62 -6.70
C VAL A 46 -14.81 25.68 -5.62
N THR A 47 -15.38 25.43 -4.46
CA THR A 47 -15.46 26.42 -3.37
C THR A 47 -14.90 25.87 -2.05
N MET A 48 -14.83 26.75 -1.02
CA MET A 48 -14.47 26.33 0.33
C MET A 48 -15.53 25.42 0.96
N ASP A 49 -16.80 25.54 0.53
CA ASP A 49 -17.87 24.66 1.02
C ASP A 49 -17.62 23.22 0.63
N ASP A 50 -17.09 22.95 -0.57
CA ASP A 50 -16.66 21.61 -1.00
C ASP A 50 -15.53 21.06 -0.11
N VAL A 51 -14.59 21.92 0.32
CA VAL A 51 -13.50 21.53 1.22
C VAL A 51 -14.07 21.13 2.58
N VAL A 52 -14.89 22.00 3.17
CA VAL A 52 -15.53 21.73 4.47
C VAL A 52 -16.40 20.48 4.38
N PHE A 53 -17.23 20.39 3.34
CA PHE A 53 -18.07 19.21 3.09
C PHE A 53 -17.22 17.93 3.01
N THR A 54 -16.12 17.93 2.25
CA THR A 54 -15.27 16.75 2.08
C THR A 54 -14.78 16.21 3.42
N PHE A 55 -14.21 17.06 4.27
CA PHE A 55 -13.69 16.63 5.55
C PHE A 55 -14.80 16.25 6.53
N GLN A 56 -15.90 17.01 6.59
CA GLN A 56 -17.04 16.66 7.43
C GLN A 56 -17.67 15.33 7.01
N TYR A 57 -17.79 15.09 5.70
CA TYR A 57 -18.28 13.83 5.14
C TYR A 57 -17.46 12.63 5.60
N LEU A 58 -16.13 12.77 5.66
CA LEU A 58 -15.21 11.72 6.11
C LEU A 58 -15.25 11.52 7.64
N ILE A 59 -15.43 12.61 8.42
CA ILE A 59 -15.63 12.57 9.87
C ILE A 59 -16.91 11.79 10.21
N ASP A 60 -18.02 12.15 9.58
CA ASP A 60 -19.34 11.55 9.85
C ASP A 60 -19.37 10.04 9.56
N ARG A 61 -18.59 9.60 8.57
CA ARG A 61 -18.43 8.19 8.19
C ARG A 61 -17.32 7.46 8.93
N LYS A 62 -16.65 8.12 9.86
CA LYS A 62 -15.53 7.54 10.62
C LYS A 62 -14.46 6.90 9.71
N SER A 63 -14.14 7.58 8.62
CA SER A 63 -13.18 7.09 7.64
C SER A 63 -11.82 6.80 8.29
N SER A 64 -11.29 5.60 8.08
CA SER A 64 -9.96 5.23 8.57
C SER A 64 -8.85 6.11 8.01
N TYR A 65 -9.03 6.67 6.82
CA TYR A 65 -8.08 7.60 6.19
C TYR A 65 -8.01 8.96 6.90
N CYS A 66 -9.02 9.31 7.70
CA CYS A 66 -9.07 10.54 8.49
C CYS A 66 -9.06 10.26 10.00
N SER A 67 -8.46 9.17 10.42
CA SER A 67 -8.37 8.80 11.84
C SER A 67 -7.75 9.93 12.67
N GLY A 68 -8.52 10.41 13.65
CA GLY A 68 -8.14 11.52 14.52
C GLY A 68 -8.62 12.89 14.07
N LEU A 69 -9.16 13.05 12.86
CA LEU A 69 -9.81 14.28 12.44
C LEU A 69 -11.19 14.39 13.15
N THR A 70 -11.43 15.51 13.85
CA THR A 70 -12.63 15.72 14.67
C THR A 70 -13.42 16.95 14.26
N GLY A 71 -12.84 17.84 13.47
CA GLY A 71 -13.53 19.01 13.00
C GLY A 71 -12.85 19.69 11.84
N VAL A 72 -13.64 20.47 11.09
CA VAL A 72 -13.20 21.35 10.01
C VAL A 72 -14.00 22.62 10.05
N GLU A 73 -13.33 23.78 9.95
CA GLU A 73 -13.97 25.09 9.94
C GLU A 73 -13.34 25.99 8.88
N ALA A 74 -14.16 26.60 8.03
CA ALA A 74 -13.69 27.63 7.13
C ALA A 74 -13.35 28.90 7.92
N VAL A 75 -12.16 29.43 7.71
CA VAL A 75 -11.72 30.72 8.26
C VAL A 75 -12.10 31.86 7.31
N ASN A 76 -11.97 31.61 6.01
CA ASN A 76 -12.36 32.50 4.92
C ASN A 76 -12.50 31.69 3.62
N GLU A 77 -12.65 32.37 2.48
CA GLU A 77 -12.88 31.76 1.16
C GLU A 77 -11.76 30.83 0.69
N THR A 78 -10.54 30.95 1.25
CA THR A 78 -9.37 30.16 0.85
C THR A 78 -8.72 29.39 1.98
N THR A 79 -9.10 29.61 3.24
CA THR A 79 -8.44 29.05 4.40
C THR A 79 -9.40 28.29 5.28
N ALA A 80 -9.02 27.08 5.69
CA ALA A 80 -9.74 26.31 6.71
C ALA A 80 -8.80 25.77 7.78
N THR A 81 -9.37 25.49 8.95
CA THR A 81 -8.72 24.85 10.07
C THR A 81 -9.25 23.44 10.25
N LEU A 82 -8.35 22.46 10.29
CA LEU A 82 -8.66 21.06 10.60
C LEU A 82 -8.22 20.78 12.04
N THR A 83 -9.14 20.26 12.84
CA THR A 83 -8.90 19.89 14.25
C THR A 83 -8.71 18.37 14.36
N LEU A 84 -7.61 17.98 15.00
CA LEU A 84 -7.23 16.57 15.16
C LEU A 84 -7.00 16.21 16.62
N THR A 85 -6.94 14.93 16.92
CA THR A 85 -6.54 14.38 18.23
C THR A 85 -5.18 13.69 18.12
N ASP A 86 -4.52 13.49 19.26
CA ASP A 86 -3.35 12.64 19.41
C ASP A 86 -2.14 13.00 18.53
N GLY A 87 -1.98 14.27 18.15
CA GLY A 87 -0.85 14.75 17.37
C GLY A 87 -0.80 14.23 15.93
N LYS A 88 -1.96 13.91 15.32
CA LYS A 88 -2.04 13.19 14.03
C LYS A 88 -1.91 14.08 12.79
N ALA A 89 -1.45 15.33 12.90
CA ALA A 89 -1.36 16.24 11.75
C ALA A 89 -0.48 15.68 10.60
N PHE A 90 0.65 15.02 10.89
CA PHE A 90 1.48 14.41 9.85
C PHE A 90 0.80 13.22 9.18
N THR A 91 0.09 12.38 9.94
CA THR A 91 -0.69 11.26 9.38
C THR A 91 -1.78 11.79 8.46
N MET A 92 -2.44 12.88 8.84
CA MET A 92 -3.48 13.52 8.02
C MET A 92 -2.91 14.08 6.72
N LEU A 93 -1.73 14.70 6.72
CA LEU A 93 -1.06 15.18 5.50
C LEU A 93 -0.78 14.03 4.53
N ASN A 94 -0.27 12.90 5.02
CA ASN A 94 -0.06 11.70 4.20
C ASN A 94 -1.38 11.14 3.65
N SER A 95 -2.44 11.12 4.45
CA SER A 95 -3.77 10.70 4.00
C SER A 95 -4.30 11.61 2.90
N MET A 96 -4.12 12.92 3.02
CA MET A 96 -4.51 13.91 2.01
C MET A 96 -3.73 13.78 0.69
N ALA A 97 -2.51 13.24 0.73
CA ALA A 97 -1.73 12.98 -0.47
C ALA A 97 -2.22 11.74 -1.23
N ASN A 98 -2.60 10.69 -0.51
CA ASN A 98 -2.78 9.35 -1.09
C ASN A 98 -4.24 8.89 -1.15
N PHE A 99 -5.07 9.28 -0.20
CA PHE A 99 -6.39 8.65 0.00
C PHE A 99 -7.56 9.63 0.05
N VAL A 100 -7.31 10.91 0.35
CA VAL A 100 -8.37 11.91 0.46
C VAL A 100 -8.45 12.74 -0.80
N THR A 101 -9.60 12.67 -1.47
CA THR A 101 -9.91 13.47 -2.66
C THR A 101 -11.04 14.45 -2.36
N LEU A 102 -10.95 15.63 -2.95
CA LEU A 102 -12.02 16.64 -2.88
C LEU A 102 -13.30 16.08 -3.50
N ARG A 103 -14.43 16.33 -2.85
CA ARG A 103 -15.77 15.89 -3.27
C ARG A 103 -16.69 17.09 -3.54
N PRO A 104 -17.45 17.09 -4.65
CA PRO A 104 -18.47 18.11 -4.90
C PRO A 104 -19.62 17.97 -3.91
N GLU A 105 -19.85 19.00 -3.09
CA GLU A 105 -20.96 19.01 -2.13
C GLU A 105 -22.32 18.82 -2.82
N HIS A 106 -22.53 19.51 -3.95
CA HIS A 106 -23.79 19.48 -4.70
C HIS A 106 -24.18 18.10 -5.23
N VAL A 107 -23.22 17.17 -5.33
CA VAL A 107 -23.45 15.76 -5.68
C VAL A 107 -23.54 14.89 -4.42
N TRP A 108 -22.48 14.87 -3.62
CA TRP A 108 -22.32 13.90 -2.54
C TRP A 108 -23.19 14.17 -1.31
N SER A 109 -23.71 15.40 -1.13
CA SER A 109 -24.69 15.69 -0.09
C SER A 109 -26.03 14.97 -0.27
N LYS A 110 -26.33 14.52 -1.49
CA LYS A 110 -27.57 13.82 -1.85
C LYS A 110 -27.45 12.30 -1.81
N VAL A 111 -26.24 11.78 -1.64
CA VAL A 111 -25.97 10.32 -1.63
C VAL A 111 -26.30 9.77 -0.26
N GLU A 112 -27.33 8.94 -0.19
CA GLU A 112 -27.71 8.18 1.00
C GLU A 112 -27.04 6.80 0.97
N GLY A 113 -26.63 6.27 2.14
CA GLY A 113 -26.02 4.96 2.28
C GLY A 113 -24.49 4.94 2.08
N GLU A 114 -23.96 3.78 1.69
CA GLU A 114 -22.53 3.60 1.51
C GLU A 114 -22.05 4.22 0.19
N TYR A 115 -21.09 5.15 0.28
CA TYR A 115 -20.57 5.87 -0.89
C TYR A 115 -19.91 4.92 -1.93
N ALA A 116 -19.38 3.78 -1.49
CA ALA A 116 -18.75 2.78 -2.35
C ALA A 116 -19.75 2.05 -3.27
N GLU A 117 -21.04 2.11 -2.93
CA GLU A 117 -22.11 1.49 -3.70
C GLU A 117 -22.79 2.50 -4.66
N TYR A 118 -22.41 3.78 -4.59
CA TYR A 118 -23.02 4.80 -5.44
C TYR A 118 -22.46 4.73 -6.87
N THR A 119 -23.33 4.39 -7.83
CA THR A 119 -23.00 4.19 -9.25
C THR A 119 -23.70 5.19 -10.18
N GLY A 120 -24.17 6.32 -9.64
CA GLY A 120 -24.75 7.39 -10.47
C GLY A 120 -23.74 7.96 -11.47
N GLU A 121 -24.22 8.45 -12.62
CA GLU A 121 -23.36 9.08 -13.64
C GLU A 121 -22.57 10.28 -13.08
N ASP A 122 -23.13 10.97 -12.08
CA ASP A 122 -22.51 12.09 -11.39
C ASP A 122 -21.45 11.67 -10.34
N ALA A 123 -21.33 10.37 -10.01
CA ALA A 123 -20.26 9.86 -9.16
C ALA A 123 -18.86 10.14 -9.73
N ALA A 124 -18.75 10.26 -11.06
CA ALA A 124 -17.50 10.53 -11.77
C ALA A 124 -17.18 12.04 -11.91
N ILE A 125 -18.03 12.92 -11.37
CA ILE A 125 -17.76 14.37 -11.39
C ILE A 125 -16.58 14.67 -10.49
N GLY A 126 -15.50 15.10 -11.10
CA GLY A 126 -14.26 15.52 -10.46
C GLY A 126 -13.89 16.95 -10.84
N CYS A 127 -12.81 17.45 -10.27
CA CYS A 127 -12.20 18.74 -10.67
C CYS A 127 -10.77 18.57 -11.16
N GLY A 128 -10.38 17.36 -11.57
CA GLY A 128 -9.04 17.04 -12.07
C GLY A 128 -8.81 17.49 -13.53
N PRO A 129 -7.58 17.29 -14.03
CA PRO A 129 -7.19 17.70 -15.37
C PRO A 129 -7.89 16.93 -16.49
N TYR A 130 -8.47 15.77 -16.19
CA TYR A 130 -9.14 14.91 -17.15
C TYR A 130 -10.56 14.57 -16.68
N LYS A 131 -11.52 14.65 -17.60
CA LYS A 131 -12.92 14.30 -17.41
C LYS A 131 -13.22 12.94 -18.03
N LEU A 132 -13.95 12.09 -17.32
CA LEU A 132 -14.50 10.85 -17.85
C LEU A 132 -15.54 11.16 -18.95
N THR A 133 -15.31 10.62 -20.16
CA THR A 133 -16.18 10.82 -21.33
C THR A 133 -16.77 9.54 -21.89
N GLY A 134 -16.30 8.39 -21.46
CA GLY A 134 -16.85 7.10 -21.88
C GLY A 134 -16.38 5.94 -21.01
N VAL A 135 -17.24 4.95 -20.88
CA VAL A 135 -16.95 3.64 -20.25
C VAL A 135 -17.39 2.57 -21.23
N ASP A 136 -16.53 1.61 -21.46
CA ASP A 136 -16.79 0.41 -22.26
C ASP A 136 -16.59 -0.80 -21.36
N GLU A 137 -17.68 -1.36 -20.85
CA GLU A 137 -17.66 -2.51 -19.94
C GLU A 137 -17.18 -3.79 -20.63
N GLU A 138 -17.48 -3.98 -21.93
CA GLU A 138 -17.05 -5.15 -22.68
C GLU A 138 -15.53 -5.12 -22.91
N ALA A 139 -15.00 -3.95 -23.28
CA ALA A 139 -13.55 -3.74 -23.45
C ALA A 139 -12.81 -3.49 -22.13
N GLN A 140 -13.50 -3.48 -20.99
CA GLN A 140 -12.95 -3.13 -19.68
C GLN A 140 -12.11 -1.85 -19.71
N SER A 141 -12.63 -0.81 -20.35
CA SER A 141 -11.90 0.43 -20.58
C SER A 141 -12.73 1.68 -20.28
N MET A 142 -12.03 2.75 -19.94
CA MET A 142 -12.61 4.08 -19.78
C MET A 142 -11.81 5.10 -20.60
N THR A 143 -12.51 6.09 -21.09
CA THR A 143 -11.94 7.21 -21.83
C THR A 143 -12.02 8.48 -21.00
N LEU A 144 -10.90 9.19 -20.91
CA LEU A 144 -10.76 10.46 -20.23
C LEU A 144 -10.25 11.50 -21.24
N GLU A 145 -10.81 12.70 -21.18
CA GLU A 145 -10.38 13.82 -22.04
C GLU A 145 -9.93 15.01 -21.18
N ALA A 146 -8.85 15.67 -21.64
CA ALA A 146 -8.32 16.86 -20.98
C ALA A 146 -9.36 17.97 -20.97
N VAL A 147 -9.59 18.60 -19.80
CA VAL A 147 -10.59 19.67 -19.63
C VAL A 147 -10.19 20.98 -20.31
N SER A 148 -8.86 21.21 -20.49
CA SER A 148 -8.29 22.41 -21.08
C SER A 148 -6.87 22.14 -21.60
N ASP A 149 -6.20 23.13 -22.16
CA ASP A 149 -4.80 23.02 -22.57
C ASP A 149 -3.84 23.09 -21.37
N THR A 150 -4.26 23.72 -20.30
CA THR A 150 -3.48 23.86 -19.07
C THR A 150 -4.34 23.56 -17.85
N TYR A 151 -3.74 22.99 -16.80
CA TYR A 151 -4.40 22.77 -15.52
C TYR A 151 -3.47 23.16 -14.37
N MET A 152 -3.90 24.06 -13.50
CA MET A 152 -3.11 24.61 -12.38
C MET A 152 -1.68 25.04 -12.82
N GLY A 153 -1.59 25.71 -13.96
CA GLY A 153 -0.35 26.24 -14.53
C GLY A 153 0.52 25.21 -15.26
N GLN A 154 0.09 23.97 -15.36
CA GLN A 154 0.80 22.92 -16.10
C GLN A 154 0.13 22.68 -17.48
N GLU A 155 0.93 22.53 -18.52
CA GLU A 155 0.47 22.18 -19.86
C GLU A 155 0.05 20.69 -19.90
N LEU A 156 -1.14 20.43 -20.46
CA LEU A 156 -1.64 19.08 -20.69
C LEU A 156 -1.35 18.67 -22.13
N THR A 157 -0.23 17.98 -22.35
CA THR A 157 0.22 17.52 -23.68
C THR A 157 -0.60 16.33 -24.19
N VAL A 158 -1.03 15.45 -23.30
CA VAL A 158 -1.90 14.32 -23.62
C VAL A 158 -3.35 14.77 -23.54
N ARG A 159 -4.06 14.72 -24.67
CA ARG A 159 -5.46 15.24 -24.77
C ARG A 159 -6.50 14.19 -24.44
N LYS A 160 -6.19 12.93 -24.66
CA LYS A 160 -7.07 11.80 -24.45
C LYS A 160 -6.31 10.64 -23.84
N LEU A 161 -6.86 10.07 -22.80
CA LEU A 161 -6.38 8.86 -22.13
C LEU A 161 -7.42 7.75 -22.29
N THR A 162 -6.98 6.57 -22.69
CA THR A 162 -7.78 5.36 -22.58
C THR A 162 -7.15 4.49 -21.51
N VAL A 163 -7.86 4.30 -20.42
CA VAL A 163 -7.42 3.43 -19.31
C VAL A 163 -8.11 2.08 -19.48
N ARG A 164 -7.33 1.01 -19.50
CA ARG A 164 -7.80 -0.36 -19.66
C ARG A 164 -7.33 -1.21 -18.48
N THR A 165 -8.22 -2.05 -17.96
CA THR A 165 -7.86 -3.00 -16.90
C THR A 165 -7.47 -4.36 -17.50
N TYR A 166 -6.53 -5.03 -16.83
CA TYR A 166 -6.06 -6.38 -17.20
C TYR A 166 -6.17 -7.30 -15.98
N ASP A 167 -6.49 -8.56 -16.22
CA ASP A 167 -6.69 -9.55 -15.15
C ASP A 167 -5.39 -10.01 -14.50
N SER A 168 -4.25 -9.77 -15.13
CA SER A 168 -2.93 -10.14 -14.60
C SER A 168 -1.83 -9.21 -15.07
N HIS A 169 -0.74 -9.13 -14.30
CA HIS A 169 0.47 -8.43 -14.71
C HIS A 169 1.10 -9.03 -15.97
N ASP A 170 1.02 -10.35 -16.17
CA ASP A 170 1.56 -10.98 -17.39
C ASP A 170 0.85 -10.46 -18.63
N ALA A 171 -0.49 -10.37 -18.60
CA ALA A 171 -1.27 -9.83 -19.71
C ALA A 171 -0.94 -8.36 -19.97
N LEU A 172 -0.82 -7.54 -18.89
CA LEU A 172 -0.46 -6.14 -18.97
C LEU A 172 0.95 -5.93 -19.56
N VAL A 173 1.94 -6.70 -19.10
CA VAL A 173 3.31 -6.66 -19.64
C VAL A 173 3.35 -7.06 -21.11
N MET A 174 2.55 -8.05 -21.53
CA MET A 174 2.44 -8.42 -22.94
C MET A 174 1.81 -7.30 -23.78
N ALA A 175 0.77 -6.65 -23.30
CA ALA A 175 0.13 -5.52 -23.97
C ALA A 175 1.11 -4.34 -24.12
N LEU A 176 1.91 -4.03 -23.08
CA LEU A 176 2.95 -3.01 -23.12
C LEU A 176 4.03 -3.34 -24.16
N ARG A 177 4.53 -4.57 -24.16
CA ARG A 177 5.57 -5.02 -25.13
C ARG A 177 5.10 -5.05 -26.57
N SER A 178 3.82 -5.29 -26.80
CA SER A 178 3.22 -5.28 -28.15
C SER A 178 2.86 -3.88 -28.63
N GLY A 179 2.94 -2.86 -27.78
CA GLY A 179 2.48 -1.51 -28.08
C GLY A 179 0.95 -1.37 -28.10
N GLU A 180 0.21 -2.29 -27.52
CA GLU A 180 -1.24 -2.18 -27.33
C GLU A 180 -1.57 -1.09 -26.31
N VAL A 181 -0.70 -0.90 -25.29
CA VAL A 181 -0.75 0.21 -24.34
C VAL A 181 0.59 0.94 -24.32
N ASP A 182 0.54 2.26 -24.08
CA ASP A 182 1.71 3.14 -24.07
C ASP A 182 2.39 3.20 -22.71
N ALA A 183 1.66 2.94 -21.64
CA ALA A 183 2.16 2.97 -20.27
C ALA A 183 1.35 2.03 -19.38
N MET A 184 1.96 1.58 -18.28
CA MET A 184 1.26 0.89 -17.22
C MET A 184 1.37 1.65 -15.91
N TYR A 185 0.35 1.52 -15.10
CA TYR A 185 0.31 2.01 -13.74
C TYR A 185 -0.41 1.00 -12.86
N ASP A 186 0.25 0.53 -11.83
CA ASP A 186 -0.37 -0.24 -10.76
C ASP A 186 -0.10 0.48 -9.43
N TYR A 187 -1.14 1.00 -8.86
CA TYR A 187 -1.12 1.78 -7.64
C TYR A 187 -0.70 0.95 -6.40
N SER A 188 -1.08 -0.32 -6.36
CA SER A 188 -0.90 -1.17 -5.17
C SER A 188 0.21 -2.21 -5.32
N ASN A 189 0.64 -2.52 -6.53
CA ASN A 189 1.56 -3.61 -6.76
C ASN A 189 2.61 -3.23 -7.82
N SER A 190 3.87 -3.24 -7.46
CA SER A 190 4.96 -3.17 -8.44
C SER A 190 5.07 -4.47 -9.25
N LEU A 191 5.63 -4.40 -10.43
CA LEU A 191 6.04 -5.60 -11.17
C LEU A 191 7.06 -6.39 -10.36
N ASN A 192 7.04 -7.72 -10.49
CA ASN A 192 8.12 -8.54 -9.94
C ASN A 192 9.40 -8.41 -10.81
N ALA A 193 10.55 -8.79 -10.24
CA ALA A 193 11.84 -8.66 -10.89
C ALA A 193 11.89 -9.31 -12.30
N THR A 194 11.32 -10.51 -12.46
CA THR A 194 11.28 -11.23 -13.74
C THR A 194 10.50 -10.46 -14.81
N MET A 195 9.41 -9.80 -14.43
CA MET A 195 8.62 -8.96 -15.33
C MET A 195 9.36 -7.69 -15.71
N VAL A 196 10.02 -7.03 -14.74
CA VAL A 196 10.89 -5.87 -15.01
C VAL A 196 12.01 -6.25 -15.97
N ASP A 197 12.71 -7.36 -15.73
CA ASP A 197 13.75 -7.88 -16.63
C ASP A 197 13.22 -8.11 -18.05
N SER A 198 11.98 -8.56 -18.19
CA SER A 198 11.36 -8.83 -19.49
C SER A 198 11.09 -7.59 -20.33
N ILE A 199 11.03 -6.40 -19.73
CA ILE A 199 10.82 -5.10 -20.41
C ILE A 199 12.08 -4.26 -20.45
N THR A 200 13.05 -4.52 -19.57
CA THR A 200 14.33 -3.83 -19.54
C THR A 200 15.09 -4.05 -20.83
N GLY A 201 15.56 -2.95 -21.45
CA GLY A 201 16.30 -2.99 -22.71
C GLY A 201 15.44 -3.24 -23.97
N VAL A 202 14.12 -3.33 -23.84
CA VAL A 202 13.21 -3.35 -24.99
C VAL A 202 13.10 -1.94 -25.55
N GLU A 203 13.34 -1.78 -26.87
CA GLU A 203 13.29 -0.48 -27.54
C GLU A 203 11.92 0.20 -27.34
N GLY A 204 11.93 1.45 -26.85
CA GLY A 204 10.74 2.24 -26.60
C GLY A 204 10.08 2.01 -25.25
N LEU A 205 10.60 1.09 -24.41
CA LEU A 205 10.13 0.88 -23.04
C LEU A 205 11.16 1.40 -22.04
N ASP A 206 10.68 2.16 -21.06
CA ASP A 206 11.51 2.71 -19.98
C ASP A 206 10.85 2.35 -18.63
N PRO A 207 11.30 1.29 -17.95
CA PRO A 207 10.79 0.94 -16.63
C PRO A 207 11.29 1.97 -15.60
N GLY A 208 10.38 2.82 -15.15
CA GLY A 208 10.65 3.71 -14.02
C GLY A 208 10.83 2.90 -12.74
N MET A 209 11.96 3.10 -12.06
CA MET A 209 12.24 2.51 -10.75
C MET A 209 12.14 3.58 -9.68
N SER A 210 11.49 3.26 -8.57
CA SER A 210 11.48 4.09 -7.37
C SER A 210 11.81 3.24 -6.16
N ASP A 211 12.45 3.85 -5.16
CA ASP A 211 12.67 3.18 -3.90
C ASP A 211 11.32 2.80 -3.25
N ASN A 212 11.19 1.54 -2.88
CA ASN A 212 10.03 1.08 -2.14
C ASN A 212 10.25 1.32 -0.64
N PRO A 213 9.46 2.20 0.00
CA PRO A 213 9.59 2.48 1.43
C PRO A 213 9.04 1.36 2.33
N GLY A 214 8.47 0.31 1.75
CA GLY A 214 7.90 -0.84 2.45
C GLY A 214 8.88 -2.00 2.60
N ASN A 215 8.42 -3.03 3.31
CA ASN A 215 9.11 -4.31 3.45
C ASN A 215 8.11 -5.46 3.42
N TYR A 216 8.58 -6.66 3.11
CA TYR A 216 7.83 -7.88 3.33
C TYR A 216 8.05 -8.31 4.79
N GLN A 217 6.99 -8.78 5.43
CA GLN A 217 7.01 -9.11 6.86
C GLN A 217 6.46 -10.51 7.09
N LEU A 218 7.10 -11.24 7.99
CA LEU A 218 6.54 -12.41 8.63
C LEU A 218 5.86 -11.97 9.93
N VAL A 219 4.53 -12.18 10.00
CA VAL A 219 3.73 -11.83 11.17
C VAL A 219 3.46 -13.09 11.98
N PHE A 220 3.69 -13.02 13.30
CA PHE A 220 3.40 -14.11 14.22
C PHE A 220 2.05 -13.91 14.91
N GLY A 221 1.26 -14.98 15.04
CA GLY A 221 0.13 -15.01 15.96
C GLY A 221 0.66 -15.10 17.40
N PHE A 222 0.27 -14.16 18.27
CA PHE A 222 0.76 -14.14 19.67
C PHE A 222 -0.14 -14.84 20.66
N ASN A 223 -1.24 -15.44 20.21
CA ASN A 223 -2.26 -16.01 21.08
C ASN A 223 -2.10 -17.52 21.29
N GLU A 224 -1.24 -18.17 20.52
CA GLU A 224 -1.07 -19.62 20.51
C GLU A 224 0.40 -20.01 20.45
N GLN A 225 0.73 -21.18 21.04
CA GLN A 225 2.04 -21.79 20.92
C GLN A 225 2.25 -22.36 19.51
N PRO A 226 3.49 -22.37 19.03
CA PRO A 226 4.75 -21.90 19.66
C PRO A 226 5.03 -20.41 19.46
N THR A 227 4.16 -19.70 18.74
CA THR A 227 4.45 -18.33 18.26
C THR A 227 4.29 -17.27 19.36
N ASP A 228 3.69 -17.56 20.51
CA ASP A 228 3.70 -16.74 21.72
C ASP A 228 5.08 -16.76 22.45
N ASP A 229 5.90 -17.79 22.22
CA ASP A 229 7.24 -17.87 22.79
C ASP A 229 8.25 -16.99 22.03
N LEU A 230 8.88 -16.06 22.75
CA LEU A 230 9.91 -15.18 22.18
C LEU A 230 11.14 -15.94 21.68
N THR A 231 11.54 -17.03 22.39
CA THR A 231 12.69 -17.84 22.02
C THR A 231 12.46 -18.54 20.70
N PHE A 232 11.26 -19.09 20.51
CA PHE A 232 10.84 -19.66 19.23
C PHE A 232 10.86 -18.62 18.09
N ARG A 233 10.29 -17.43 18.27
CA ARG A 233 10.32 -16.39 17.24
C ARG A 233 11.73 -15.93 16.87
N LYS A 234 12.64 -15.87 17.85
CA LYS A 234 14.08 -15.59 17.58
C LYS A 234 14.73 -16.71 16.78
N ALA A 235 14.41 -17.96 17.09
CA ALA A 235 14.91 -19.12 16.34
C ALA A 235 14.41 -19.08 14.90
N VAL A 236 13.14 -18.82 14.67
CA VAL A 236 12.59 -18.62 13.31
C VAL A 236 13.35 -17.54 12.58
N ARG A 237 13.56 -16.36 13.20
CA ARG A 237 14.35 -15.28 12.59
C ARG A 237 15.75 -15.71 12.19
N ALA A 238 16.45 -16.48 13.04
CA ALA A 238 17.81 -16.96 12.76
C ALA A 238 17.83 -18.04 11.67
N ALA A 239 16.76 -18.83 11.52
CA ALA A 239 16.65 -19.89 10.53
C ALA A 239 16.49 -19.39 9.09
N LEU A 240 15.98 -18.14 8.87
CA LEU A 240 15.61 -17.66 7.55
C LEU A 240 16.82 -17.33 6.67
N ASP A 241 16.80 -17.84 5.43
CA ASP A 241 17.72 -17.46 4.35
C ASP A 241 17.30 -16.13 3.72
N TYR A 242 17.81 -15.03 4.27
CA TYR A 242 17.49 -13.68 3.81
C TYR A 242 18.02 -13.38 2.41
N GLU A 243 19.11 -14.01 1.97
CA GLU A 243 19.60 -13.87 0.60
C GLU A 243 18.65 -14.51 -0.41
N LEU A 244 18.19 -15.74 -0.12
CA LEU A 244 17.20 -16.39 -0.97
C LEU A 244 15.88 -15.65 -0.99
N LEU A 245 15.42 -15.12 0.15
CA LEU A 245 14.23 -14.27 0.24
C LEU A 245 14.41 -12.97 -0.56
N ARG A 246 15.55 -12.29 -0.44
CA ARG A 246 15.89 -11.08 -1.19
C ARG A 246 15.77 -11.31 -2.69
N VAL A 247 16.44 -12.36 -3.19
CA VAL A 247 16.39 -12.70 -4.63
C VAL A 247 15.00 -13.12 -5.07
N THR A 248 14.27 -13.86 -4.23
CA THR A 248 12.90 -14.32 -4.54
C THR A 248 11.92 -13.14 -4.67
N ILE A 249 12.08 -12.12 -3.83
CA ILE A 249 11.16 -10.97 -3.74
C ILE A 249 11.53 -9.88 -4.75
N GLY A 250 12.80 -9.46 -4.77
CA GLY A 250 13.26 -8.27 -5.47
C GLY A 250 14.35 -8.51 -6.52
N GLY A 251 14.76 -9.76 -6.77
CA GLY A 251 15.84 -10.06 -7.72
C GLY A 251 17.16 -9.41 -7.30
N GLU A 252 17.87 -8.83 -8.27
CA GLU A 252 19.15 -8.14 -8.01
C GLU A 252 18.98 -6.84 -7.22
N ASP A 253 17.84 -6.16 -7.36
CA ASP A 253 17.52 -4.90 -6.69
C ASP A 253 16.94 -5.08 -5.29
N GLY A 254 16.64 -6.31 -4.88
CA GLY A 254 16.15 -6.63 -3.54
C GLY A 254 17.19 -6.26 -2.47
N GLN A 255 16.72 -5.85 -1.31
CA GLN A 255 17.56 -5.49 -0.17
C GLN A 255 17.23 -6.36 1.05
N ILE A 256 18.27 -6.77 1.79
CA ILE A 256 18.08 -7.42 3.09
C ILE A 256 17.73 -6.35 4.11
N PRO A 257 16.65 -6.53 4.91
CA PRO A 257 16.29 -5.56 5.93
C PRO A 257 17.32 -5.52 7.07
N HIS A 258 17.53 -4.34 7.64
CA HIS A 258 18.24 -4.18 8.90
C HIS A 258 17.37 -4.66 10.07
N ALA A 259 17.97 -4.82 11.24
CA ALA A 259 17.27 -5.27 12.46
C ALA A 259 16.20 -4.29 13.00
N GLY A 260 15.88 -3.23 12.26
CA GLY A 260 14.79 -2.27 12.51
C GLY A 260 13.63 -2.49 11.54
N ILE A 261 12.44 -2.04 11.94
CA ILE A 261 11.23 -2.13 11.12
C ILE A 261 11.16 -1.04 10.02
N VAL A 262 11.95 0.02 10.16
CA VAL A 262 11.91 1.17 9.24
C VAL A 262 12.85 0.89 8.07
N ALA A 263 12.30 0.81 6.87
CA ALA A 263 13.06 0.60 5.63
C ALA A 263 13.61 1.92 5.06
N PRO A 264 14.74 1.91 4.31
CA PRO A 264 15.12 3.05 3.49
C PRO A 264 14.01 3.29 2.41
N PRO A 265 13.76 4.51 1.96
CA PRO A 265 14.33 5.80 2.35
C PRO A 265 13.56 6.52 3.48
N ASN A 266 12.79 5.79 4.29
CA ASN A 266 11.95 6.41 5.31
C ASN A 266 12.74 7.21 6.34
N LYS A 267 12.17 8.33 6.78
CA LYS A 267 12.73 9.09 7.89
C LYS A 267 12.70 8.25 9.18
N GLY A 268 13.83 8.12 9.83
CA GLY A 268 14.00 7.29 11.02
C GLY A 268 14.65 5.94 10.73
N PHE A 269 14.97 5.66 9.45
CA PHE A 269 15.84 4.53 9.13
C PHE A 269 17.21 4.70 9.79
N ASP A 270 17.67 3.66 10.47
CA ASP A 270 18.97 3.61 11.10
C ASP A 270 19.84 2.55 10.42
N GLY A 271 20.65 2.99 9.46
CA GLY A 271 21.58 2.13 8.73
C GLY A 271 22.78 1.61 9.56
N SER A 272 22.89 2.00 10.84
CA SER A 272 23.89 1.44 11.75
C SER A 272 23.47 0.11 12.39
N LEU A 273 22.17 -0.23 12.30
CA LEU A 273 21.66 -1.51 12.76
C LEU A 273 22.16 -2.61 11.80
N PRO A 274 22.50 -3.80 12.32
CA PRO A 274 22.98 -4.90 11.48
C PRO A 274 21.88 -5.34 10.50
N GLU A 275 22.30 -5.74 9.31
CA GLU A 275 21.44 -6.49 8.40
C GLU A 275 21.06 -7.84 9.02
N LEU A 276 19.88 -8.33 8.67
CA LEU A 276 19.45 -9.66 9.07
C LEU A 276 20.26 -10.71 8.28
N ALA A 277 20.71 -11.74 8.97
CA ALA A 277 21.45 -12.83 8.37
C ALA A 277 20.93 -14.17 8.90
N GLN A 278 21.04 -15.21 8.08
CA GLN A 278 20.79 -16.58 8.50
C GLN A 278 21.90 -17.04 9.44
N ASP A 279 21.52 -17.67 10.54
CA ASP A 279 22.40 -18.39 11.45
C ASP A 279 21.70 -19.68 11.93
N VAL A 280 21.92 -20.77 11.21
CA VAL A 280 21.31 -22.08 11.49
C VAL A 280 21.75 -22.63 12.83
N ASP A 281 23.03 -22.39 13.25
CA ASP A 281 23.56 -22.83 14.52
C ASP A 281 22.89 -22.09 15.68
N GLU A 282 22.70 -20.74 15.55
CA GLU A 282 21.90 -19.93 16.51
C GLU A 282 20.46 -20.42 16.56
N ALA A 283 19.84 -20.69 15.40
CA ALA A 283 18.45 -21.18 15.35
C ALA A 283 18.28 -22.50 16.12
N ASN A 284 19.16 -23.46 15.88
CA ASN A 284 19.14 -24.74 16.61
C ASN A 284 19.38 -24.57 18.10
N ALA A 285 20.38 -23.74 18.50
CA ALA A 285 20.66 -23.47 19.91
C ALA A 285 19.46 -22.82 20.64
N LEU A 286 18.75 -21.88 19.99
CA LEU A 286 17.56 -21.26 20.53
C LEU A 286 16.38 -22.25 20.66
N LEU A 287 16.19 -23.12 19.66
CA LEU A 287 15.17 -24.18 19.75
C LEU A 287 15.45 -25.15 20.91
N ASP A 288 16.72 -25.56 21.07
CA ASP A 288 17.14 -26.43 22.18
C ASP A 288 16.95 -25.73 23.55
N GLU A 289 17.31 -24.45 23.66
CA GLU A 289 17.07 -23.62 24.86
C GLU A 289 15.60 -23.49 25.20
N GLY A 290 14.75 -23.33 24.18
CA GLY A 290 13.29 -23.27 24.34
C GLY A 290 12.63 -24.61 24.68
N GLY A 291 13.40 -25.71 24.65
CA GLY A 291 12.89 -27.07 24.92
C GLY A 291 12.23 -27.72 23.70
N TYR A 292 12.37 -27.15 22.52
CA TYR A 292 11.89 -27.73 21.27
C TYR A 292 12.90 -28.76 20.78
N VAL A 293 12.77 -30.01 21.18
CA VAL A 293 13.69 -31.09 20.88
C VAL A 293 12.99 -32.28 20.24
N ASP A 294 13.66 -33.04 19.39
CA ASP A 294 13.16 -34.30 18.86
C ASP A 294 13.21 -35.36 19.99
N ALA A 295 12.12 -35.55 20.71
CA ALA A 295 12.05 -36.40 21.87
C ALA A 295 11.75 -37.87 21.54
N ASP A 296 11.06 -38.12 20.42
CA ASP A 296 10.64 -39.46 20.00
C ASP A 296 11.55 -40.06 18.90
N GLY A 297 12.43 -39.24 18.28
CA GLY A 297 13.44 -39.65 17.33
C GLY A 297 12.92 -39.79 15.90
N ASP A 298 11.84 -39.12 15.57
CA ASP A 298 11.22 -39.18 14.25
C ASP A 298 11.87 -38.19 13.24
N GLY A 299 12.73 -37.31 13.72
CA GLY A 299 13.48 -36.33 12.93
C GLY A 299 12.84 -34.94 12.97
N TRP A 300 11.72 -34.76 13.65
CA TRP A 300 11.07 -33.47 13.88
C TRP A 300 11.20 -33.05 15.35
N ARG A 301 11.19 -31.77 15.58
CA ARG A 301 11.17 -31.24 16.96
C ARG A 301 9.77 -31.28 17.52
N ASP A 302 9.66 -31.55 18.82
CA ASP A 302 8.43 -31.51 19.59
C ASP A 302 8.28 -30.19 20.35
N MET A 303 7.08 -29.90 20.79
CA MET A 303 6.79 -28.86 21.78
C MET A 303 7.43 -29.21 23.13
N PRO A 304 7.72 -28.21 24.00
CA PRO A 304 8.32 -28.46 25.32
C PRO A 304 7.50 -29.37 26.23
N ASP A 305 6.22 -29.56 25.98
CA ASP A 305 5.34 -30.49 26.69
C ASP A 305 5.32 -31.92 26.08
N GLY A 306 6.08 -32.13 24.99
CA GLY A 306 6.19 -33.39 24.28
C GLY A 306 5.05 -33.64 23.27
N SER A 307 4.23 -32.65 22.97
CA SER A 307 3.28 -32.73 21.87
C SER A 307 3.96 -32.38 20.54
N GLU A 308 3.34 -32.79 19.43
CA GLU A 308 3.82 -32.50 18.07
C GLU A 308 3.95 -31.00 17.81
N LEU A 309 5.11 -30.59 17.30
CA LEU A 309 5.34 -29.21 16.83
C LEU A 309 5.04 -29.14 15.34
N ASN A 310 3.97 -28.46 14.97
CA ASN A 310 3.64 -28.16 13.57
C ASN A 310 3.23 -26.71 13.42
N VAL A 311 3.93 -25.98 12.57
CA VAL A 311 3.70 -24.56 12.34
C VAL A 311 2.89 -24.36 11.06
N LEU A 312 1.76 -23.69 11.17
CA LEU A 312 0.96 -23.31 10.01
C LEU A 312 1.52 -22.03 9.38
N ILE A 313 1.90 -22.11 8.10
CA ILE A 313 2.29 -20.95 7.29
C ILE A 313 1.09 -20.55 6.42
N THR A 314 0.58 -19.34 6.65
CA THR A 314 -0.54 -18.78 5.89
C THR A 314 -0.02 -17.70 4.93
N PRO A 315 0.15 -17.98 3.62
CA PRO A 315 0.53 -16.97 2.64
C PRO A 315 -0.57 -15.92 2.51
N GLN A 316 -0.21 -14.64 2.48
CA GLN A 316 -1.19 -13.58 2.25
C GLN A 316 -1.87 -13.77 0.90
N TYR A 317 -3.22 -13.70 0.87
CA TYR A 317 -3.94 -13.67 -0.40
C TYR A 317 -3.69 -12.35 -1.14
N ASN A 318 -3.29 -12.46 -2.40
CA ASN A 318 -3.17 -11.32 -3.30
C ASN A 318 -3.35 -11.80 -4.75
N LYS A 319 -4.44 -11.38 -5.38
CA LYS A 319 -4.82 -11.85 -6.72
C LYS A 319 -3.68 -11.72 -7.76
N THR A 320 -2.96 -10.61 -7.73
CA THR A 320 -1.91 -10.31 -8.73
C THR A 320 -0.53 -10.86 -8.36
N ARG A 321 -0.27 -11.10 -7.06
CA ARG A 321 1.04 -11.55 -6.54
C ARG A 321 1.03 -12.92 -5.89
N GLN A 322 -0.04 -13.68 -6.08
CA GLN A 322 -0.23 -14.97 -5.40
C GLN A 322 0.97 -15.91 -5.59
N ALA A 323 1.50 -15.99 -6.82
CA ALA A 323 2.66 -16.82 -7.12
C ALA A 323 3.93 -16.41 -6.32
N LEU A 324 4.10 -15.11 -6.06
CA LEU A 324 5.21 -14.61 -5.25
C LEU A 324 5.04 -14.99 -3.78
N TYR A 325 3.84 -14.77 -3.21
CA TYR A 325 3.59 -15.12 -1.80
C TYR A 325 3.72 -16.62 -1.54
N LEU A 326 3.32 -17.47 -2.50
CA LEU A 326 3.54 -18.92 -2.42
C LEU A 326 5.03 -19.27 -2.43
N ARG A 327 5.84 -18.65 -3.29
CA ARG A 327 7.29 -18.88 -3.31
C ARG A 327 7.96 -18.44 -2.00
N ILE A 328 7.55 -17.30 -1.43
CA ILE A 328 8.04 -16.86 -0.12
C ILE A 328 7.70 -17.90 0.95
N ALA A 329 6.47 -18.40 0.98
CA ALA A 329 6.04 -19.41 1.93
C ALA A 329 6.83 -20.73 1.79
N GLU A 330 7.13 -21.15 0.56
CA GLU A 330 7.99 -22.33 0.31
C GLU A 330 9.43 -22.13 0.83
N VAL A 331 9.99 -20.94 0.70
CA VAL A 331 11.32 -20.62 1.30
C VAL A 331 11.25 -20.70 2.82
N LEU A 332 10.21 -20.09 3.44
CA LEU A 332 10.00 -20.18 4.89
C LEU A 332 9.87 -21.64 5.36
N LYS A 333 9.02 -22.42 4.68
CA LYS A 333 8.85 -23.85 4.94
C LYS A 333 10.19 -24.59 4.90
N THR A 334 10.94 -24.45 3.82
CA THR A 334 12.22 -25.12 3.64
C THR A 334 13.21 -24.77 4.74
N ASN A 335 13.27 -23.49 5.15
CA ASN A 335 14.19 -23.05 6.20
C ASN A 335 13.80 -23.58 7.58
N LEU A 336 12.52 -23.63 7.91
CA LEU A 336 12.03 -24.18 9.19
C LEU A 336 12.22 -25.69 9.25
N GLU A 337 11.93 -26.41 8.19
CA GLU A 337 12.12 -27.85 8.11
C GLU A 337 13.62 -28.23 8.20
N ALA A 338 14.53 -27.38 7.70
CA ALA A 338 15.97 -27.59 7.83
C ALA A 338 16.48 -27.54 9.28
N VAL A 339 15.75 -26.91 10.19
CA VAL A 339 16.04 -26.89 11.64
C VAL A 339 15.12 -27.81 12.44
N GLY A 340 14.41 -28.72 11.76
CA GLY A 340 13.57 -29.75 12.38
C GLY A 340 12.19 -29.27 12.82
N VAL A 341 11.73 -28.09 12.40
CA VAL A 341 10.39 -27.58 12.66
C VAL A 341 9.45 -28.01 11.55
N GLN A 342 8.51 -28.90 11.85
CA GLN A 342 7.52 -29.34 10.88
C GLN A 342 6.58 -28.20 10.51
N THR A 343 6.22 -28.10 9.21
CA THR A 343 5.40 -27.00 8.73
C THR A 343 4.28 -27.49 7.82
N THR A 344 3.13 -26.84 7.93
CA THR A 344 1.99 -27.03 7.04
C THR A 344 1.69 -25.70 6.36
N MET A 345 1.38 -25.72 5.05
CA MET A 345 0.91 -24.54 4.33
C MET A 345 -0.61 -24.54 4.24
N ASP A 346 -1.22 -23.41 4.58
CA ASP A 346 -2.64 -23.21 4.37
C ASP A 346 -2.92 -22.83 2.91
N GLU A 347 -3.26 -23.83 2.11
CA GLU A 347 -3.62 -23.64 0.71
C GLU A 347 -5.05 -23.07 0.52
N GLU A 348 -5.93 -23.15 1.53
CA GLU A 348 -7.30 -22.64 1.43
C GLU A 348 -7.35 -21.12 1.61
N SER A 349 -6.54 -20.54 2.50
CA SER A 349 -6.44 -19.09 2.65
C SER A 349 -5.98 -18.39 1.37
N VAL A 350 -5.20 -19.11 0.56
CA VAL A 350 -4.73 -18.68 -0.76
C VAL A 350 -5.87 -18.54 -1.77
N ARG A 351 -6.98 -19.25 -1.58
CA ARG A 351 -8.12 -19.30 -2.51
C ARG A 351 -9.31 -18.45 -2.12
N ASN A 352 -9.39 -18.03 -0.85
CA ASN A 352 -10.56 -17.31 -0.31
C ASN A 352 -10.13 -16.03 0.39
N SER A 353 -10.46 -14.89 -0.22
CA SER A 353 -10.26 -13.56 0.39
C SER A 353 -10.99 -13.39 1.73
N ASP A 354 -12.01 -14.21 1.99
CA ASP A 354 -12.84 -14.13 3.19
C ASP A 354 -12.14 -14.71 4.43
N HIS A 355 -11.18 -15.64 4.26
CA HIS A 355 -10.38 -16.18 5.37
C HIS A 355 -9.26 -15.24 5.85
N ALA A 356 -8.77 -14.32 5.02
CA ALA A 356 -7.71 -13.37 5.40
C ALA A 356 -8.17 -12.33 6.43
N THR A 357 -9.45 -12.27 6.77
CA THR A 357 -10.05 -11.36 7.75
C THR A 357 -10.37 -12.02 9.09
N GLU A 358 -10.22 -13.33 9.22
CA GLU A 358 -10.57 -14.08 10.43
C GLU A 358 -9.35 -14.57 11.26
N VAL A 359 -8.10 -14.26 10.84
CA VAL A 359 -6.86 -14.66 11.56
C VAL A 359 -6.25 -13.46 12.26
#